data_69e127ba0f9e132da6d587d51fc57e25
#
_entry.id   69e127ba0f9e132da6d587d51fc57e25
#
_cell.length_a   1.000
_cell.length_b   1.000
_cell.length_c   1.000
_cell.angle_alpha   90.00
_cell.angle_beta   90.00
_cell.angle_gamma   90.00
#
_symmetry.space_group_name_H-M   'P 1'
#
loop_
_entity.id
_entity.type
_entity.pdbx_description
1 polymer ?
#
loop_
_entity_poly.entity_id
_entity_poly.type
_entity_poly.pdbx_seq_one_letter_code
_entity_poly.pdbx_strand_id
1 'polypeptide(L)'
;IRSLLDELGLRAPSAHVNLDALERDAQQAIGELKTLGCAYAVIPSAPRALFSSQEQVQTFAAKLNRWGATLHEQGLQLAYHNHEFEFVALSDSTAWEQLVVATDPALVGFELDVYWAQVGGLDPVALIERYGARLPLLHVKDAAADTQAMANVGEGVLPWERILAASQAASQWYIVEHDHAPDPLADVASSLRFLERLATA
;
A
#
# COMPACT_ATOMS: atom_id res chain seq x y z
N ILE A 1 5.87 -15.99 -16.55
CA ILE A 1 4.89 -15.68 -15.46
C ILE A 1 3.54 -15.31 -16.07
N ARG A 2 3.42 -14.38 -17.04
CA ARG A 2 2.13 -13.94 -17.62
C ARG A 2 1.27 -15.14 -18.10
N SER A 3 1.83 -16.01 -18.92
CA SER A 3 1.11 -17.20 -19.44
C SER A 3 0.56 -18.10 -18.31
N LEU A 4 1.33 -18.29 -17.25
CA LEU A 4 0.89 -19.07 -16.08
C LEU A 4 -0.26 -18.39 -15.33
N LEU A 5 -0.20 -17.06 -15.18
CA LEU A 5 -1.30 -16.31 -14.56
C LEU A 5 -2.58 -16.44 -15.39
N ASP A 6 -2.46 -16.37 -16.74
CA ASP A 6 -3.60 -16.52 -17.65
C ASP A 6 -4.20 -17.94 -17.57
N GLU A 7 -3.37 -18.99 -17.57
CA GLU A 7 -3.79 -20.38 -17.42
C GLU A 7 -4.53 -20.64 -16.09
N LEU A 8 -4.11 -19.97 -15.01
CA LEU A 8 -4.71 -20.09 -13.69
C LEU A 8 -5.88 -19.12 -13.45
N GLY A 9 -6.21 -18.25 -14.40
CA GLY A 9 -7.22 -17.21 -14.24
C GLY A 9 -6.86 -16.15 -13.19
N LEU A 10 -5.57 -15.96 -12.88
CA LEU A 10 -5.07 -15.01 -11.90
C LEU A 10 -4.77 -13.65 -12.54
N ARG A 11 -4.99 -12.59 -11.77
CA ARG A 11 -4.63 -11.23 -12.16
C ARG A 11 -3.52 -10.69 -11.25
N ALA A 12 -2.63 -9.87 -11.82
CA ALA A 12 -1.63 -9.09 -11.10
C ALA A 12 -2.05 -7.62 -11.12
N PRO A 13 -2.84 -7.13 -10.15
CA PRO A 13 -3.35 -5.75 -10.18
C PRO A 13 -2.25 -4.72 -9.96
N SER A 14 -1.25 -5.05 -9.16
CA SER A 14 -0.13 -4.18 -8.79
C SER A 14 1.17 -4.99 -8.73
N ALA A 15 2.28 -4.28 -8.75
CA ALA A 15 3.57 -4.84 -8.38
C ALA A 15 4.44 -3.76 -7.70
N HIS A 16 5.23 -4.20 -6.72
CA HIS A 16 6.23 -3.36 -6.07
C HIS A 16 7.39 -3.11 -7.02
N VAL A 17 7.72 -1.85 -7.24
CA VAL A 17 8.83 -1.38 -8.08
C VAL A 17 9.70 -0.45 -7.27
N ASN A 18 10.95 -0.83 -7.04
CA ASN A 18 11.88 0.03 -6.33
C ASN A 18 12.11 1.36 -7.07
N LEU A 19 12.16 2.45 -6.31
CA LEU A 19 12.40 3.78 -6.87
C LEU A 19 13.68 3.83 -7.72
N ASP A 20 14.76 3.19 -7.27
CA ASP A 20 16.02 3.10 -8.01
C ASP A 20 15.88 2.37 -9.36
N ALA A 21 14.96 1.41 -9.46
CA ALA A 21 14.69 0.72 -10.72
C ALA A 21 14.00 1.66 -11.73
N LEU A 22 13.03 2.46 -11.27
CA LEU A 22 12.42 3.50 -12.10
C LEU A 22 13.44 4.56 -12.52
N GLU A 23 14.32 4.98 -11.62
CA GLU A 23 15.36 5.99 -11.92
C GLU A 23 16.42 5.48 -12.89
N ARG A 24 16.76 4.20 -12.82
CA ARG A 24 17.77 3.59 -13.69
C ARG A 24 17.24 3.27 -15.07
N ASP A 25 16.05 2.67 -15.17
CA ASP A 25 15.42 2.28 -16.44
C ASP A 25 13.88 2.17 -16.30
N ALA A 26 13.23 3.31 -16.41
CA ALA A 26 11.77 3.39 -16.34
C ALA A 26 11.09 2.58 -17.45
N GLN A 27 11.69 2.51 -18.64
CA GLN A 27 11.09 1.80 -19.77
C GLN A 27 11.05 0.29 -19.53
N GLN A 28 12.11 -0.27 -18.95
CA GLN A 28 12.13 -1.66 -18.55
C GLN A 28 11.05 -1.94 -17.50
N ALA A 29 11.00 -1.17 -16.41
CA ALA A 29 10.03 -1.35 -15.34
C ALA A 29 8.57 -1.24 -15.85
N ILE A 30 8.28 -0.27 -16.69
CA ILE A 30 6.98 -0.09 -17.34
C ILE A 30 6.65 -1.29 -18.24
N GLY A 31 7.62 -1.78 -19.03
CA GLY A 31 7.45 -2.94 -19.89
C GLY A 31 7.12 -4.21 -19.11
N GLU A 32 7.75 -4.42 -17.96
CA GLU A 32 7.50 -5.55 -17.06
C GLU A 32 6.08 -5.47 -16.46
N LEU A 33 5.67 -4.31 -15.95
CA LEU A 33 4.33 -4.07 -15.41
C LEU A 33 3.24 -4.32 -16.45
N LYS A 34 3.42 -3.80 -17.66
CA LYS A 34 2.49 -4.02 -18.78
C LYS A 34 2.42 -5.49 -19.19
N THR A 35 3.55 -6.18 -19.21
CA THR A 35 3.61 -7.62 -19.50
C THR A 35 2.83 -8.43 -18.47
N LEU A 36 2.90 -8.05 -17.19
CA LEU A 36 2.13 -8.67 -16.12
C LEU A 36 0.65 -8.28 -16.13
N GLY A 37 0.29 -7.22 -16.83
CA GLY A 37 -1.07 -6.66 -16.84
C GLY A 37 -1.41 -5.87 -15.59
N CYS A 38 -0.40 -5.32 -14.89
CA CYS A 38 -0.61 -4.48 -13.73
C CYS A 38 -1.28 -3.16 -14.12
N ALA A 39 -2.16 -2.67 -13.24
CA ALA A 39 -2.70 -1.32 -13.31
C ALA A 39 -1.89 -0.34 -12.45
N TYR A 40 -1.24 -0.84 -11.41
CA TYR A 40 -0.50 -0.05 -10.43
C TYR A 40 0.98 -0.42 -10.37
N ALA A 41 1.83 0.61 -10.38
CA ALA A 41 3.23 0.54 -9.96
C ALA A 41 3.31 1.06 -8.52
N VAL A 42 3.71 0.23 -7.57
CA VAL A 42 3.77 0.63 -6.16
C VAL A 42 5.23 0.81 -5.75
N ILE A 43 5.58 1.98 -5.24
CA ILE A 43 6.87 2.20 -4.58
C ILE A 43 6.78 1.60 -3.17
N PRO A 44 7.52 0.51 -2.87
CA PRO A 44 7.33 -0.23 -1.61
C PRO A 44 7.92 0.49 -0.40
N SER A 45 8.88 1.35 -0.60
CA SER A 45 9.56 2.09 0.47
C SER A 45 10.46 3.19 -0.12
N ALA A 46 10.84 4.15 0.72
CA ALA A 46 11.82 5.17 0.40
C ALA A 46 12.76 5.41 1.61
N PRO A 47 13.95 6.00 1.40
CA PRO A 47 14.89 6.28 2.48
C PRO A 47 14.25 7.11 3.61
N ARG A 48 14.40 6.68 4.86
CA ARG A 48 13.85 7.38 6.05
C ARG A 48 14.21 8.87 6.10
N ALA A 49 15.36 9.25 5.55
CA ALA A 49 15.80 10.64 5.50
C ALA A 49 14.82 11.55 4.74
N LEU A 50 14.05 11.01 3.79
CA LEU A 50 13.06 11.77 3.02
C LEU A 50 11.82 12.17 3.86
N PHE A 51 11.68 11.60 5.06
CA PHE A 51 10.60 11.88 6.00
C PHE A 51 11.07 12.64 7.24
N SER A 52 12.30 13.18 7.23
CA SER A 52 12.90 13.85 8.39
C SER A 52 12.52 15.32 8.52
N SER A 53 11.99 15.95 7.49
CA SER A 53 11.53 17.33 7.49
C SER A 53 10.47 17.58 6.41
N GLN A 54 9.71 18.65 6.58
CA GLN A 54 8.71 19.07 5.58
C GLN A 54 9.34 19.33 4.20
N GLU A 55 10.53 19.91 4.14
CA GLU A 55 11.26 20.15 2.88
C GLU A 55 11.60 18.84 2.17
N GLN A 56 12.05 17.82 2.91
CA GLN A 56 12.35 16.51 2.36
C GLN A 56 11.10 15.82 1.84
N VAL A 57 10.00 15.87 2.58
CA VAL A 57 8.70 15.34 2.14
C VAL A 57 8.22 16.02 0.86
N GLN A 58 8.32 17.35 0.76
CA GLN A 58 7.94 18.10 -0.45
C GLN A 58 8.82 17.72 -1.66
N THR A 59 10.13 17.55 -1.42
CA THR A 59 11.07 17.10 -2.46
C THR A 59 10.71 15.71 -2.96
N PHE A 60 10.37 14.80 -2.06
CA PHE A 60 9.94 13.45 -2.41
C PHE A 60 8.58 13.45 -3.11
N ALA A 61 7.62 14.25 -2.66
CA ALA A 61 6.33 14.42 -3.32
C ALA A 61 6.47 14.89 -4.77
N ALA A 62 7.35 15.88 -5.01
CA ALA A 62 7.64 16.35 -6.36
C ALA A 62 8.24 15.24 -7.25
N LYS A 63 9.06 14.36 -6.68
CA LYS A 63 9.60 13.18 -7.36
C LYS A 63 8.49 12.19 -7.71
N LEU A 64 7.61 11.86 -6.76
CA LEU A 64 6.46 10.98 -7.00
C LEU A 64 5.53 11.55 -8.06
N ASN A 65 5.22 12.84 -8.03
CA ASN A 65 4.39 13.50 -9.06
C ASN A 65 4.99 13.35 -10.47
N ARG A 66 6.30 13.50 -10.62
CA ARG A 66 6.96 13.30 -11.93
C ARG A 66 6.85 11.84 -12.40
N TRP A 67 7.10 10.87 -11.53
CA TRP A 67 6.96 9.46 -11.87
C TRP A 67 5.49 9.09 -12.11
N GLY A 68 4.58 9.65 -11.32
CA GLY A 68 3.14 9.49 -11.53
C GLY A 68 2.71 9.95 -12.91
N ALA A 69 3.16 11.12 -13.36
CA ALA A 69 2.90 11.61 -14.70
C ALA A 69 3.45 10.67 -15.79
N THR A 70 4.71 10.24 -15.67
CA THR A 70 5.34 9.30 -16.61
C THR A 70 4.58 7.98 -16.70
N LEU A 71 4.16 7.41 -15.58
CA LEU A 71 3.40 6.17 -15.54
C LEU A 71 1.98 6.36 -16.08
N HIS A 72 1.34 7.47 -15.76
CA HIS A 72 0.00 7.82 -16.23
C HIS A 72 -0.07 7.93 -17.77
N GLU A 73 0.90 8.53 -18.42
CA GLU A 73 1.05 8.55 -19.88
C GLU A 73 1.14 7.14 -20.49
N GLN A 74 1.56 6.16 -19.71
CA GLN A 74 1.67 4.78 -20.12
C GLN A 74 0.46 3.91 -19.74
N GLY A 75 -0.59 4.52 -19.15
CA GLY A 75 -1.80 3.85 -18.69
C GLY A 75 -1.63 3.09 -17.37
N LEU A 76 -0.61 3.44 -16.58
CA LEU A 76 -0.34 2.91 -15.25
C LEU A 76 -0.59 3.99 -14.19
N GLN A 77 -0.95 3.58 -12.98
CA GLN A 77 -1.05 4.49 -11.83
C GLN A 77 0.10 4.25 -10.86
N LEU A 78 0.66 5.31 -10.32
CA LEU A 78 1.63 5.23 -9.24
C LEU A 78 0.90 5.14 -7.90
N ALA A 79 1.37 4.26 -7.01
CA ALA A 79 1.03 4.28 -5.60
C ALA A 79 2.29 4.24 -4.73
N TYR A 80 2.18 4.75 -3.51
CA TYR A 80 3.23 4.67 -2.50
C TYR A 80 2.74 3.82 -1.31
N HIS A 81 3.55 2.86 -0.88
CA HIS A 81 3.29 2.00 0.27
C HIS A 81 4.03 2.51 1.50
N ASN A 82 3.35 2.52 2.65
CA ASN A 82 3.91 2.99 3.91
C ASN A 82 4.39 1.88 4.82
N HIS A 83 5.34 2.24 5.68
CA HIS A 83 5.71 1.54 6.91
C HIS A 83 5.40 2.43 8.12
N GLU A 84 5.93 2.09 9.30
CA GLU A 84 5.71 2.87 10.53
C GLU A 84 6.42 4.23 10.54
N PHE A 85 7.57 4.31 9.86
CA PHE A 85 8.44 5.48 9.96
C PHE A 85 7.95 6.71 9.19
N GLU A 86 7.04 6.56 8.24
CA GLU A 86 6.40 7.68 7.56
C GLU A 86 5.39 8.41 8.45
N PHE A 87 4.95 7.77 9.55
CA PHE A 87 4.03 8.38 10.50
C PHE A 87 4.72 9.22 11.58
N VAL A 88 6.02 9.51 11.41
CA VAL A 88 6.72 10.46 12.28
C VAL A 88 6.04 11.83 12.25
N ALA A 89 5.89 12.44 13.44
CA ALA A 89 5.30 13.77 13.56
C ALA A 89 6.22 14.84 12.94
N LEU A 90 5.67 15.66 12.06
CA LEU A 90 6.30 16.84 11.47
C LEU A 90 5.35 18.03 11.63
N SER A 91 5.62 18.90 12.63
CA SER A 91 4.72 20.00 13.01
C SER A 91 3.34 19.48 13.42
N ASP A 92 2.28 19.90 12.75
CA ASP A 92 0.89 19.63 13.11
C ASP A 92 0.31 18.36 12.48
N SER A 93 1.13 17.59 11.73
CA SER A 93 0.71 16.36 11.04
C SER A 93 1.86 15.37 10.95
N THR A 94 1.60 14.20 10.37
CA THR A 94 2.66 13.22 10.11
C THR A 94 3.34 13.47 8.76
N ALA A 95 4.55 12.93 8.58
CA ALA A 95 5.25 13.01 7.30
C ALA A 95 4.44 12.34 6.18
N TRP A 96 3.76 11.21 6.48
CA TRP A 96 2.87 10.54 5.54
C TRP A 96 1.70 11.43 5.11
N GLU A 97 1.01 12.08 6.06
CA GLU A 97 -0.10 12.98 5.74
C GLU A 97 0.36 14.17 4.90
N GLN A 98 1.53 14.72 5.20
CA GLN A 98 2.13 15.78 4.38
C GLN A 98 2.44 15.28 2.96
N LEU A 99 2.92 14.03 2.81
CA LEU A 99 3.15 13.42 1.50
C LEU A 99 1.85 13.27 0.71
N VAL A 100 0.77 12.82 1.36
CA VAL A 100 -0.56 12.71 0.74
C VAL A 100 -1.03 14.06 0.21
N VAL A 101 -0.88 15.12 1.01
CA VAL A 101 -1.31 16.48 0.65
C VAL A 101 -0.43 17.10 -0.45
N ALA A 102 0.87 16.82 -0.44
CA ALA A 102 1.83 17.39 -1.39
C ALA A 102 1.86 16.67 -2.75
N THR A 103 1.23 15.49 -2.86
CA THR A 103 1.15 14.75 -4.14
C THR A 103 -0.15 15.03 -4.88
N ASP A 104 -0.05 15.06 -6.22
CA ASP A 104 -1.21 15.25 -7.11
C ASP A 104 -2.15 14.03 -7.03
N PRO A 105 -3.42 14.20 -6.64
CA PRO A 105 -4.37 13.09 -6.52
C PRO A 105 -4.69 12.38 -7.84
N ALA A 106 -4.48 13.03 -8.98
CA ALA A 106 -4.66 12.41 -10.29
C ALA A 106 -3.48 11.50 -10.69
N LEU A 107 -2.32 11.67 -10.07
CA LEU A 107 -1.08 11.02 -10.47
C LEU A 107 -0.56 9.99 -9.46
N VAL A 108 -0.83 10.22 -8.17
CA VAL A 108 -0.26 9.41 -7.08
C VAL A 108 -1.38 8.92 -6.15
N GLY A 109 -1.55 7.63 -6.05
CA GLY A 109 -2.34 6.96 -5.01
C GLY A 109 -1.45 6.45 -3.89
N PHE A 110 -2.08 5.78 -2.92
CA PHE A 110 -1.36 5.13 -1.82
C PHE A 110 -1.87 3.70 -1.65
N GLU A 111 -0.97 2.81 -1.35
CA GLU A 111 -1.25 1.47 -0.85
C GLU A 111 -1.08 1.53 0.66
N LEU A 112 -2.18 1.80 1.37
CA LEU A 112 -2.13 1.91 2.82
C LEU A 112 -1.94 0.53 3.44
N ASP A 113 -0.83 0.38 4.16
CA ASP A 113 -0.62 -0.77 5.04
C ASP A 113 -1.21 -0.47 6.42
N VAL A 114 -2.30 -1.16 6.75
CA VAL A 114 -3.04 -0.91 7.99
C VAL A 114 -2.31 -1.38 9.24
N TYR A 115 -1.47 -2.43 9.13
CA TYR A 115 -0.63 -2.89 10.21
C TYR A 115 0.46 -1.86 10.55
N TRP A 116 1.18 -1.39 9.54
CA TRP A 116 2.22 -0.39 9.74
C TRP A 116 1.66 0.96 10.21
N ALA A 117 0.43 1.32 9.81
CA ALA A 117 -0.27 2.48 10.36
C ALA A 117 -0.51 2.31 11.87
N GLN A 118 -1.01 1.14 12.29
CA GLN A 118 -1.21 0.80 13.72
C GLN A 118 0.11 0.82 14.50
N VAL A 119 1.17 0.23 13.97
CA VAL A 119 2.51 0.24 14.59
C VAL A 119 3.06 1.67 14.69
N GLY A 120 2.81 2.51 13.69
CA GLY A 120 3.13 3.93 13.69
C GLY A 120 2.27 4.79 14.63
N GLY A 121 1.35 4.16 15.36
CA GLY A 121 0.51 4.84 16.38
C GLY A 121 -0.73 5.55 15.84
N LEU A 122 -1.13 5.27 14.60
CA LEU A 122 -2.33 5.87 14.00
C LEU A 122 -3.47 4.84 13.90
N ASP A 123 -4.72 5.33 13.99
CA ASP A 123 -5.91 4.52 13.73
C ASP A 123 -6.07 4.36 12.19
N PRO A 124 -5.92 3.14 11.64
CA PRO A 124 -6.07 2.91 10.22
C PRO A 124 -7.49 3.23 9.70
N VAL A 125 -8.53 3.08 10.54
CA VAL A 125 -9.90 3.45 10.16
C VAL A 125 -10.00 4.97 9.93
N ALA A 126 -9.44 5.78 10.84
CA ALA A 126 -9.44 7.22 10.69
C ALA A 126 -8.66 7.69 9.45
N LEU A 127 -7.54 7.02 9.11
CA LEU A 127 -6.80 7.30 7.89
C LEU A 127 -7.63 6.98 6.63
N ILE A 128 -8.32 5.85 6.62
CA ILE A 128 -9.17 5.43 5.49
C ILE A 128 -10.36 6.40 5.34
N GLU A 129 -11.03 6.76 6.42
CA GLU A 129 -12.14 7.73 6.38
C GLU A 129 -11.71 9.09 5.84
N ARG A 130 -10.51 9.55 6.22
CA ARG A 130 -9.98 10.85 5.81
C ARG A 130 -9.41 10.87 4.39
N TYR A 131 -8.71 9.81 3.99
CA TYR A 131 -7.92 9.79 2.77
C TYR A 131 -8.38 8.73 1.75
N GLY A 132 -9.53 8.08 1.96
CA GLY A 132 -9.99 6.93 1.17
C GLY A 132 -9.92 7.14 -0.34
N ALA A 133 -10.29 8.33 -0.84
CA ALA A 133 -10.19 8.65 -2.28
C ALA A 133 -8.75 8.54 -2.85
N ARG A 134 -7.74 8.48 -1.98
CA ARG A 134 -6.32 8.32 -2.34
C ARG A 134 -5.80 6.90 -2.13
N LEU A 135 -6.64 5.97 -1.65
CA LEU A 135 -6.25 4.62 -1.19
C LEU A 135 -6.86 3.52 -2.09
N PRO A 136 -6.46 3.42 -3.37
CA PRO A 136 -6.98 2.38 -4.25
C PRO A 136 -6.55 0.97 -3.82
N LEU A 137 -5.52 0.84 -3.01
CA LEU A 137 -4.93 -0.41 -2.55
C LEU A 137 -4.81 -0.39 -1.03
N LEU A 138 -5.10 -1.53 -0.40
CA LEU A 138 -4.82 -1.77 1.02
C LEU A 138 -3.96 -3.01 1.19
N HIS A 139 -2.86 -2.91 1.93
CA HIS A 139 -2.19 -4.06 2.51
C HIS A 139 -2.91 -4.49 3.77
N VAL A 140 -3.37 -5.73 3.75
CA VAL A 140 -4.20 -6.36 4.77
C VAL A 140 -3.30 -7.26 5.62
N LYS A 141 -2.73 -6.64 6.67
CA LYS A 141 -1.86 -7.27 7.67
C LYS A 141 -2.45 -7.02 9.05
N ASP A 142 -2.33 -7.96 9.99
CA ASP A 142 -2.83 -7.81 11.36
C ASP A 142 -1.70 -7.77 12.38
N ALA A 143 -1.98 -7.24 13.56
CA ALA A 143 -1.03 -7.06 14.65
C ALA A 143 -1.47 -7.87 15.88
N ALA A 144 -0.56 -8.62 16.48
CA ALA A 144 -0.79 -9.29 17.75
C ALA A 144 -0.87 -8.27 18.91
N ALA A 145 -1.75 -8.54 19.88
CA ALA A 145 -2.05 -7.63 20.98
C ALA A 145 -0.83 -7.26 21.83
N ASP A 146 0.02 -8.24 22.11
CA ASP A 146 1.02 -8.11 23.17
C ASP A 146 2.39 -7.60 22.66
N THR A 147 2.69 -7.83 21.39
CA THR A 147 4.05 -7.66 20.87
C THR A 147 4.12 -6.73 19.66
N GLN A 148 2.98 -6.33 19.12
CA GLN A 148 2.89 -5.69 17.81
C GLN A 148 3.53 -6.53 16.69
N ALA A 149 3.83 -7.82 16.93
CA ALA A 149 4.25 -8.72 15.88
C ALA A 149 3.10 -8.92 14.88
N MET A 150 3.43 -9.33 13.66
CA MET A 150 2.39 -9.67 12.69
C MET A 150 1.62 -10.91 13.14
N ALA A 151 0.33 -10.90 12.88
CA ALA A 151 -0.59 -12.01 13.09
C ALA A 151 -1.37 -12.28 11.80
N ASN A 152 -1.95 -13.46 11.70
CA ASN A 152 -2.91 -13.73 10.63
C ASN A 152 -4.10 -12.79 10.73
N VAL A 153 -4.62 -12.38 9.61
CA VAL A 153 -5.77 -11.47 9.56
C VAL A 153 -6.95 -12.06 10.31
N GLY A 154 -7.45 -11.33 11.29
CA GLY A 154 -8.52 -11.75 12.19
C GLY A 154 -8.07 -12.51 13.44
N GLU A 155 -6.78 -12.76 13.61
CA GLU A 155 -6.18 -13.32 14.82
C GLU A 155 -5.46 -12.24 15.66
N GLY A 156 -5.43 -11.00 15.13
CA GLY A 156 -4.81 -9.85 15.77
C GLY A 156 -5.83 -8.89 16.41
N VAL A 157 -5.46 -7.61 16.46
CA VAL A 157 -6.24 -6.57 17.16
C VAL A 157 -6.87 -5.55 16.24
N LEU A 158 -6.64 -5.62 14.93
CA LEU A 158 -7.17 -4.63 14.01
C LEU A 158 -8.69 -4.78 13.83
N PRO A 159 -9.46 -3.67 13.80
CA PRO A 159 -10.93 -3.70 13.72
C PRO A 159 -11.41 -3.93 12.28
N TRP A 160 -11.27 -5.16 11.77
CA TRP A 160 -11.48 -5.51 10.36
C TRP A 160 -12.84 -5.13 9.80
N GLU A 161 -13.93 -5.32 10.57
CA GLU A 161 -15.27 -4.89 10.14
C GLU A 161 -15.30 -3.40 9.82
N ARG A 162 -14.68 -2.57 10.68
CA ARG A 162 -14.61 -1.12 10.49
C ARG A 162 -13.68 -0.74 9.34
N ILE A 163 -12.53 -1.42 9.21
CA ILE A 163 -11.56 -1.20 8.12
C ILE A 163 -12.23 -1.48 6.78
N LEU A 164 -12.89 -2.64 6.63
CA LEU A 164 -13.54 -3.01 5.38
C LEU A 164 -14.71 -2.08 5.07
N ALA A 165 -15.54 -1.73 6.05
CA ALA A 165 -16.65 -0.80 5.85
C ALA A 165 -16.17 0.59 5.41
N ALA A 166 -15.11 1.12 6.02
CA ALA A 166 -14.56 2.43 5.67
C ALA A 166 -13.91 2.45 4.27
N SER A 167 -13.29 1.34 3.85
CA SER A 167 -12.53 1.25 2.59
C SER A 167 -13.37 0.82 1.38
N GLN A 168 -14.55 0.25 1.57
CA GLN A 168 -15.37 -0.38 0.53
C GLN A 168 -15.67 0.53 -0.67
N ALA A 169 -15.86 1.83 -0.44
CA ALA A 169 -16.19 2.79 -1.50
C ALA A 169 -14.99 3.25 -2.32
N ALA A 170 -13.76 3.05 -1.83
CA ALA A 170 -12.55 3.65 -2.39
C ALA A 170 -11.51 2.62 -2.80
N SER A 171 -11.28 1.60 -1.99
CA SER A 171 -10.24 0.60 -2.25
C SER A 171 -10.71 -0.43 -3.27
N GLN A 172 -9.87 -0.66 -4.28
CA GLN A 172 -10.16 -1.59 -5.37
C GLN A 172 -9.58 -2.98 -5.11
N TRP A 173 -8.49 -3.03 -4.33
CA TRP A 173 -7.78 -4.27 -4.04
C TRP A 173 -7.37 -4.33 -2.58
N TYR A 174 -7.53 -5.52 -2.01
CA TYR A 174 -7.11 -5.90 -0.68
C TYR A 174 -6.03 -6.98 -0.83
N ILE A 175 -4.82 -6.69 -0.38
CA ILE A 175 -3.64 -7.52 -0.59
C ILE A 175 -3.21 -8.08 0.76
N VAL A 176 -3.48 -9.35 0.99
CA VAL A 176 -3.06 -10.05 2.21
C VAL A 176 -1.56 -10.30 2.14
N GLU A 177 -0.84 -9.86 3.17
CA GLU A 177 0.60 -10.08 3.29
C GLU A 177 0.98 -10.39 4.75
N HIS A 178 2.00 -11.23 4.92
CA HIS A 178 2.63 -11.54 6.20
C HIS A 178 4.14 -11.67 6.01
N ASP A 179 4.93 -10.68 6.46
CA ASP A 179 6.38 -10.59 6.16
C ASP A 179 7.20 -11.72 6.78
N HIS A 180 6.73 -12.31 7.87
CA HIS A 180 7.44 -13.32 8.67
C HIS A 180 6.57 -14.53 9.02
N ALA A 181 5.73 -14.98 8.08
CA ALA A 181 4.81 -16.09 8.27
C ALA A 181 5.56 -17.41 8.56
N PRO A 182 5.30 -18.10 9.68
CA PRO A 182 5.89 -19.42 9.98
C PRO A 182 5.50 -20.49 8.96
N ASP A 183 4.24 -20.50 8.53
CA ASP A 183 3.72 -21.33 7.43
C ASP A 183 2.95 -20.46 6.44
N PRO A 184 3.62 -19.87 5.42
CA PRO A 184 3.02 -18.85 4.56
C PRO A 184 1.74 -19.29 3.86
N LEU A 185 1.62 -20.55 3.46
CA LEU A 185 0.43 -21.04 2.78
C LEU A 185 -0.75 -21.24 3.73
N ALA A 186 -0.49 -21.78 4.92
CA ALA A 186 -1.52 -21.96 5.94
C ALA A 186 -2.00 -20.59 6.48
N ASP A 187 -1.07 -19.67 6.70
CA ASP A 187 -1.33 -18.34 7.27
C ASP A 187 -2.17 -17.48 6.31
N VAL A 188 -1.80 -17.44 5.02
CA VAL A 188 -2.59 -16.74 3.99
C VAL A 188 -3.98 -17.37 3.83
N ALA A 189 -4.07 -18.71 3.85
CA ALA A 189 -5.36 -19.40 3.78
C ALA A 189 -6.24 -19.14 5.01
N SER A 190 -5.67 -18.98 6.21
CA SER A 190 -6.41 -18.58 7.42
C SER A 190 -6.96 -17.18 7.28
N SER A 191 -6.11 -16.24 6.88
CA SER A 191 -6.46 -14.83 6.63
C SER A 191 -7.58 -14.70 5.60
N LEU A 192 -7.49 -15.41 4.48
CA LEU A 192 -8.52 -15.39 3.44
C LEU A 192 -9.87 -15.89 3.97
N ARG A 193 -9.90 -17.04 4.67
CA ARG A 193 -11.15 -17.57 5.25
C ARG A 193 -11.81 -16.61 6.23
N PHE A 194 -11.03 -15.84 6.99
CA PHE A 194 -11.57 -14.82 7.87
C PHE A 194 -12.23 -13.69 7.07
N LEU A 195 -11.57 -13.17 6.06
CA LEU A 195 -12.09 -12.08 5.20
C LEU A 195 -13.34 -12.52 4.42
N GLU A 196 -13.37 -13.75 3.91
CA GLU A 196 -14.56 -14.30 3.22
C GLU A 196 -15.77 -14.37 4.14
N ARG A 197 -15.58 -14.74 5.42
CA ARG A 197 -16.69 -14.72 6.41
C ARG A 197 -17.24 -13.32 6.64
N LEU A 198 -16.35 -12.32 6.73
CA LEU A 198 -16.77 -10.91 6.90
C LEU A 198 -17.51 -10.38 5.67
N ALA A 199 -17.10 -10.77 4.48
CA ALA A 199 -17.74 -10.31 3.24
C ALA A 199 -19.16 -10.91 3.04
N THR A 200 -19.51 -11.97 3.75
CA THR A 200 -20.83 -12.65 3.65
C THR A 200 -21.75 -12.38 4.83
N ALA A 201 -21.30 -11.66 5.85
CA ALA A 201 -22.09 -11.29 7.04
C ALA A 201 -22.81 -9.96 6.83
#